data_2917f6bd81a7e97bf48dd63d1a9587ad
#
_entry.id   2917f6bd81a7e97bf48dd63d1a9587ad
#
_cell.length_a   1.000
_cell.length_b   1.000
_cell.length_c   1.000
_cell.angle_alpha   90.00
_cell.angle_beta   90.00
_cell.angle_gamma   90.00
#
_symmetry.space_group_name_H-M   'P 1'
#
loop_
_entity.id
_entity.type
_entity.pdbx_description
1 polymer ?
#
loop_
_entity_poly.entity_id
_entity_poly.type
_entity_poly.pdbx_seq_one_letter_code
_entity_poly.pdbx_strand_id
1 'polypeptide(L)'
;MLQRMYERYCQRKGFKTKILHQSFGEGGGPEGRIGTKQVSLEIEGDFAFGFLKKENGVHRLVRISPFSPKHLRHTSFALVEVLPKIPKPEEIDLKIRPEDLRIEFFRASGPGGQYVNKKETAVRMTHLPTRIQVSCQSERFQAQNKEKAMELLTSKLYKFYQEKRLKELSKIKGEKVSARFGNQIRSYVLHPYKLVKDLRTGVQTSKVDEVLDGELDQFIKAEIKLVKEGKSSFPPSLL
;
A
#
# COMPACT_ATOMS: atom_id res chain seq x y z
N MET A 1 -14.44 -1.92 18.03
CA MET A 1 -15.63 -2.36 17.25
C MET A 1 -15.21 -2.89 15.89
N LEU A 2 -14.63 -2.09 14.98
CA LEU A 2 -14.21 -2.54 13.63
C LEU A 2 -13.26 -3.74 13.66
N GLN A 3 -12.24 -3.76 14.54
CA GLN A 3 -11.36 -4.91 14.71
C GLN A 3 -12.17 -6.20 14.89
N ARG A 4 -13.04 -6.26 15.90
CA ARG A 4 -13.88 -7.43 16.19
C ARG A 4 -14.76 -7.79 15.01
N MET A 5 -15.33 -6.81 14.32
CA MET A 5 -16.16 -7.02 13.13
C MET A 5 -15.40 -7.75 12.03
N TYR A 6 -14.18 -7.30 11.71
CA TYR A 6 -13.35 -7.95 10.68
C TYR A 6 -12.81 -9.32 11.14
N GLU A 7 -12.41 -9.47 12.39
CA GLU A 7 -11.99 -10.77 12.94
C GLU A 7 -13.13 -11.82 12.83
N ARG A 8 -14.36 -11.45 13.19
CA ARG A 8 -15.52 -12.34 13.07
C ARG A 8 -15.90 -12.62 11.63
N TYR A 9 -15.82 -11.62 10.74
CA TYR A 9 -15.98 -11.84 9.31
C TYR A 9 -14.98 -12.86 8.79
N CYS A 10 -13.72 -12.72 9.14
CA CYS A 10 -12.67 -13.65 8.74
C CYS A 10 -12.93 -15.06 9.27
N GLN A 11 -13.34 -15.20 10.53
CA GLN A 11 -13.71 -16.50 11.11
C GLN A 11 -14.85 -17.17 10.33
N ARG A 12 -15.90 -16.42 9.98
CA ARG A 12 -17.02 -16.92 9.17
C ARG A 12 -16.60 -17.37 7.76
N LYS A 13 -15.59 -16.71 7.18
CA LYS A 13 -15.03 -17.06 5.86
C LYS A 13 -13.96 -18.14 5.92
N GLY A 14 -13.57 -18.61 7.10
CA GLY A 14 -12.47 -19.55 7.27
C GLY A 14 -11.08 -18.94 7.05
N PHE A 15 -10.96 -17.61 7.08
CA PHE A 15 -9.68 -16.93 6.97
C PHE A 15 -8.94 -16.96 8.30
N LYS A 16 -7.63 -17.19 8.24
CA LYS A 16 -6.75 -17.09 9.41
C LYS A 16 -6.41 -15.64 9.67
N THR A 17 -6.49 -15.21 10.93
CA THR A 17 -6.17 -13.84 11.35
C THR A 17 -5.08 -13.85 12.40
N LYS A 18 -4.16 -12.89 12.29
CA LYS A 18 -3.08 -12.65 13.26
C LYS A 18 -2.94 -11.16 13.52
N ILE A 19 -2.90 -10.78 14.79
CA ILE A 19 -2.62 -9.40 15.20
C ILE A 19 -1.11 -9.19 15.09
N LEU A 20 -0.68 -8.27 14.22
CA LEU A 20 0.74 -7.90 14.06
C LEU A 20 1.13 -6.76 15.02
N HIS A 21 0.23 -5.80 15.21
CA HIS A 21 0.45 -4.65 16.07
C HIS A 21 -0.88 -4.15 16.63
N GLN A 22 -0.88 -3.75 17.89
CA GLN A 22 -2.02 -3.09 18.52
C GLN A 22 -1.52 -2.00 19.46
N SER A 23 -2.07 -0.80 19.33
CA SER A 23 -1.88 0.29 20.26
C SER A 23 -3.21 0.69 20.90
N PHE A 24 -3.15 0.99 22.19
CA PHE A 24 -4.32 1.40 22.96
C PHE A 24 -4.36 2.92 23.07
N GLY A 25 -5.56 3.47 23.21
CA GLY A 25 -5.77 4.88 23.53
C GLY A 25 -5.42 5.16 25.00
N GLU A 26 -5.25 6.43 25.31
CA GLU A 26 -5.10 6.87 26.71
C GLU A 26 -6.38 6.49 27.47
N GLY A 27 -6.22 5.88 28.65
CA GLY A 27 -7.32 5.51 29.53
C GLY A 27 -7.97 6.78 30.07
N GLY A 28 -9.28 6.94 29.96
CA GLY A 28 -9.94 8.19 30.35
C GLY A 28 -11.45 8.11 30.45
N GLY A 29 -12.06 6.94 30.21
CA GLY A 29 -13.49 6.76 30.42
C GLY A 29 -13.84 6.48 31.88
N PRO A 30 -15.11 6.77 32.32
CA PRO A 30 -15.62 6.21 33.53
C PRO A 30 -15.41 4.69 33.50
N GLU A 31 -14.99 4.10 34.59
CA GLU A 31 -14.67 2.66 34.70
C GLU A 31 -13.33 2.22 34.06
N GLY A 32 -12.40 3.15 33.78
CA GLY A 32 -11.06 2.79 33.26
C GLY A 32 -11.06 2.09 31.89
N ARG A 33 -12.08 2.27 31.07
CA ARG A 33 -12.20 1.64 29.75
C ARG A 33 -11.12 2.15 28.78
N ILE A 34 -10.33 1.22 28.29
CA ILE A 34 -9.28 1.52 27.31
C ILE A 34 -9.79 1.13 25.90
N GLY A 35 -9.72 2.07 24.96
CA GLY A 35 -10.05 1.84 23.56
C GLY A 35 -8.82 1.47 22.74
N THR A 36 -9.00 0.76 21.63
CA THR A 36 -7.95 0.54 20.64
C THR A 36 -7.80 1.78 19.76
N LYS A 37 -6.61 2.36 19.71
CA LYS A 37 -6.25 3.49 18.84
C LYS A 37 -5.89 3.03 17.43
N GLN A 38 -5.07 1.99 17.34
CA GLN A 38 -4.64 1.41 16.08
C GLN A 38 -4.46 -0.10 16.21
N VAL A 39 -4.79 -0.84 15.16
CA VAL A 39 -4.52 -2.28 15.06
C VAL A 39 -4.12 -2.63 13.64
N SER A 40 -3.15 -3.53 13.51
CA SER A 40 -2.75 -4.12 12.24
C SER A 40 -3.02 -5.62 12.30
N LEU A 41 -3.86 -6.10 11.38
CA LEU A 41 -4.24 -7.50 11.26
C LEU A 41 -3.62 -8.09 9.99
N GLU A 42 -3.00 -9.24 10.10
CA GLU A 42 -2.66 -10.08 8.96
C GLU A 42 -3.80 -11.06 8.75
N ILE A 43 -4.28 -11.15 7.51
CA ILE A 43 -5.39 -12.02 7.12
C ILE A 43 -4.91 -12.93 6.00
N GLU A 44 -5.00 -14.24 6.21
CA GLU A 44 -4.61 -15.26 5.24
C GLU A 44 -5.83 -16.07 4.83
N GLY A 45 -6.06 -16.21 3.53
CA GLY A 45 -7.16 -16.98 2.97
C GLY A 45 -7.31 -16.76 1.49
N ASP A 46 -8.01 -17.67 0.83
CA ASP A 46 -8.22 -17.63 -0.62
C ASP A 46 -9.04 -16.39 -1.00
N PHE A 47 -8.47 -15.58 -1.90
CA PHE A 47 -9.08 -14.34 -2.37
C PHE A 47 -9.38 -13.30 -1.27
N ALA A 48 -8.79 -13.40 -0.06
CA ALA A 48 -9.05 -12.50 1.06
C ALA A 48 -8.86 -11.01 0.67
N PHE A 49 -7.77 -10.68 -0.03
CA PHE A 49 -7.56 -9.33 -0.55
C PHE A 49 -8.66 -8.91 -1.55
N GLY A 50 -9.10 -9.80 -2.42
CA GLY A 50 -10.16 -9.54 -3.40
C GLY A 50 -11.46 -9.11 -2.75
N PHE A 51 -11.86 -9.77 -1.65
CA PHE A 51 -13.05 -9.44 -0.88
C PHE A 51 -12.90 -8.15 -0.08
N LEU A 52 -11.74 -7.95 0.56
CA LEU A 52 -11.55 -6.86 1.52
C LEU A 52 -11.00 -5.56 0.94
N LYS A 53 -10.39 -5.57 -0.26
CA LYS A 53 -9.78 -4.38 -0.87
C LYS A 53 -10.71 -3.16 -0.96
N LYS A 54 -12.00 -3.39 -1.04
CA LYS A 54 -13.02 -2.34 -1.12
C LYS A 54 -13.50 -1.83 0.24
N GLU A 55 -13.10 -2.48 1.34
CA GLU A 55 -13.29 -1.97 2.69
C GLU A 55 -12.30 -0.84 3.06
N ASN A 56 -11.34 -0.55 2.15
CA ASN A 56 -10.40 0.54 2.28
C ASN A 56 -11.13 1.90 2.25
N GLY A 57 -11.02 2.67 3.33
CA GLY A 57 -11.64 4.00 3.43
C GLY A 57 -12.05 4.36 4.86
N VAL A 58 -12.84 5.44 4.96
CA VAL A 58 -13.26 6.00 6.26
C VAL A 58 -14.59 5.42 6.69
N HIS A 59 -14.63 4.89 7.90
CA HIS A 59 -15.83 4.39 8.57
C HIS A 59 -16.29 5.39 9.64
N ARG A 60 -17.55 5.79 9.59
CA ARG A 60 -18.18 6.71 10.53
C ARG A 60 -19.02 5.95 11.56
N LEU A 61 -18.82 6.24 12.84
CA LEU A 61 -19.63 5.69 13.93
C LEU A 61 -20.35 6.81 14.68
N VAL A 62 -21.67 6.66 14.83
CA VAL A 62 -22.52 7.56 15.63
C VAL A 62 -23.15 6.73 16.75
N ARG A 63 -22.77 7.02 18.00
CA ARG A 63 -23.29 6.32 19.18
C ARG A 63 -23.22 7.20 20.43
N ILE A 64 -23.90 6.78 21.50
CA ILE A 64 -23.60 7.26 22.83
C ILE A 64 -22.21 6.78 23.20
N SER A 65 -21.31 7.70 23.52
CA SER A 65 -19.92 7.39 23.82
C SER A 65 -19.78 6.70 25.17
N PRO A 66 -19.17 5.50 25.24
CA PRO A 66 -18.88 4.85 26.53
C PRO A 66 -17.77 5.54 27.31
N PHE A 67 -17.09 6.52 26.68
CA PHE A 67 -16.02 7.32 27.29
C PHE A 67 -16.52 8.69 27.79
N SER A 68 -17.79 9.04 27.53
CA SER A 68 -18.37 10.31 27.94
C SER A 68 -19.07 10.15 29.29
N PRO A 69 -18.64 10.86 30.36
CA PRO A 69 -19.32 10.84 31.65
C PRO A 69 -20.78 11.32 31.59
N LYS A 70 -21.09 12.18 30.62
CA LYS A 70 -22.43 12.74 30.38
C LYS A 70 -23.30 11.93 29.44
N HIS A 71 -22.88 10.72 29.03
CA HIS A 71 -23.58 9.87 28.06
C HIS A 71 -24.01 10.59 26.77
N LEU A 72 -23.17 11.52 26.30
CA LEU A 72 -23.47 12.27 25.09
C LEU A 72 -23.25 11.43 23.83
N ARG A 73 -24.03 11.75 22.80
CA ARG A 73 -23.87 11.17 21.46
C ARG A 73 -22.65 11.78 20.77
N HIS A 74 -21.72 10.93 20.35
CA HIS A 74 -20.52 11.33 19.62
C HIS A 74 -20.47 10.69 18.25
N THR A 75 -19.83 11.41 17.33
CA THR A 75 -19.45 10.88 16.00
C THR A 75 -17.94 10.69 16.00
N SER A 76 -17.51 9.49 15.61
CA SER A 76 -16.09 9.16 15.47
C SER A 76 -15.82 8.54 14.09
N PHE A 77 -14.60 8.72 13.62
CA PHE A 77 -14.12 8.24 12.33
C PHE A 77 -12.94 7.30 12.56
N ALA A 78 -12.90 6.24 11.78
CA ALA A 78 -11.77 5.34 11.73
C ALA A 78 -11.41 5.06 10.26
N LEU A 79 -10.12 5.12 9.95
CA LEU A 79 -9.60 4.73 8.65
C LEU A 79 -9.29 3.23 8.66
N VAL A 80 -9.79 2.53 7.67
CA VAL A 80 -9.41 1.15 7.35
C VAL A 80 -8.53 1.18 6.12
N GLU A 81 -7.34 0.61 6.21
CA GLU A 81 -6.42 0.42 5.09
C GLU A 81 -6.26 -1.07 4.83
N VAL A 82 -6.51 -1.48 3.60
CA VAL A 82 -6.35 -2.87 3.16
C VAL A 82 -5.23 -2.93 2.13
N LEU A 83 -4.17 -3.64 2.47
CA LEU A 83 -2.98 -3.77 1.66
C LEU A 83 -2.72 -5.25 1.35
N PRO A 84 -2.31 -5.60 0.12
CA PRO A 84 -1.86 -6.95 -0.17
C PRO A 84 -0.55 -7.23 0.57
N LYS A 85 -0.40 -8.45 1.09
CA LYS A 85 0.90 -8.92 1.58
C LYS A 85 1.80 -9.16 0.38
N ILE A 86 2.80 -8.32 0.25
CA ILE A 86 3.81 -8.50 -0.79
C ILE A 86 4.86 -9.44 -0.20
N PRO A 87 5.21 -10.54 -0.90
CA PRO A 87 6.33 -11.38 -0.48
C PRO A 87 7.55 -10.49 -0.26
N LYS A 88 8.37 -10.85 0.74
CA LYS A 88 9.66 -10.18 0.95
C LYS A 88 10.34 -10.03 -0.41
N PRO A 89 10.95 -8.88 -0.72
CA PRO A 89 11.76 -8.81 -1.91
C PRO A 89 12.77 -9.96 -1.81
N GLU A 90 12.63 -10.97 -2.64
CA GLU A 90 13.80 -11.72 -3.06
C GLU A 90 14.80 -10.63 -3.44
N GLU A 91 16.01 -10.70 -2.89
CA GLU A 91 17.10 -9.82 -3.29
C GLU A 91 17.00 -9.77 -4.80
N ILE A 92 16.89 -8.57 -5.36
CA ILE A 92 16.79 -8.42 -6.81
C ILE A 92 18.09 -9.02 -7.30
N ASP A 93 18.05 -10.31 -7.65
CA ASP A 93 19.18 -11.01 -8.24
C ASP A 93 19.35 -10.39 -9.64
N LEU A 94 20.04 -9.25 -9.65
CA LEU A 94 20.35 -8.48 -10.84
C LEU A 94 21.37 -9.25 -11.66
N LYS A 95 20.95 -10.39 -12.22
CA LYS A 95 21.72 -11.10 -13.25
C LYS A 95 21.69 -10.29 -14.54
N ILE A 96 22.68 -9.40 -14.68
CA ILE A 96 22.89 -8.66 -15.90
C ILE A 96 23.46 -9.65 -16.93
N ARG A 97 22.68 -9.94 -17.95
CA ARG A 97 23.14 -10.83 -19.05
C ARG A 97 24.11 -10.07 -19.95
N PRO A 98 25.19 -10.70 -20.42
CA PRO A 98 26.12 -10.06 -21.35
C PRO A 98 25.46 -9.55 -22.64
N GLU A 99 24.42 -10.26 -23.11
CA GLU A 99 23.62 -9.90 -24.30
C GLU A 99 22.81 -8.61 -24.13
N ASP A 100 22.50 -8.22 -22.89
CA ASP A 100 21.76 -6.98 -22.56
C ASP A 100 22.68 -5.78 -22.44
N LEU A 101 24.01 -5.96 -22.61
CA LEU A 101 25.01 -4.91 -22.46
C LEU A 101 25.63 -4.52 -23.79
N ARG A 102 25.60 -3.24 -24.10
CA ARG A 102 26.42 -2.63 -25.14
C ARG A 102 27.61 -1.95 -24.50
N ILE A 103 28.82 -2.40 -24.82
CA ILE A 103 30.07 -1.86 -24.31
C ILE A 103 30.79 -1.14 -25.45
N GLU A 104 31.12 0.11 -25.23
CA GLU A 104 31.87 0.97 -26.18
C GLU A 104 33.13 1.48 -25.51
N PHE A 105 34.21 1.43 -26.23
CA PHE A 105 35.49 1.98 -25.80
C PHE A 105 35.74 3.31 -26.50
N PHE A 106 36.28 4.28 -25.79
CA PHE A 106 36.55 5.59 -26.36
C PHE A 106 37.77 6.20 -25.68
N ARG A 107 38.30 7.27 -26.28
CA ARG A 107 39.47 8.01 -25.75
C ARG A 107 39.02 8.88 -24.59
N ALA A 108 39.75 8.81 -23.47
CA ALA A 108 39.46 9.66 -22.34
C ALA A 108 39.71 11.13 -22.71
N SER A 109 38.78 12.00 -22.32
CA SER A 109 38.96 13.45 -22.49
C SER A 109 39.42 14.04 -21.16
N GLY A 110 40.60 14.65 -21.13
CA GLY A 110 41.12 15.30 -19.93
C GLY A 110 42.60 15.73 -20.08
N PRO A 111 43.12 16.53 -19.14
CA PRO A 111 44.53 16.87 -19.12
C PRO A 111 45.36 15.60 -18.84
N GLY A 112 46.11 15.13 -19.83
CA GLY A 112 46.93 13.92 -19.74
C GLY A 112 47.97 13.90 -20.85
N GLY A 113 49.08 13.15 -20.65
CA GLY A 113 50.15 12.99 -21.60
C GLY A 113 49.76 12.19 -22.86
N GLN A 114 50.71 11.97 -23.78
CA GLN A 114 50.51 11.30 -25.07
C GLN A 114 49.83 9.92 -24.97
N TYR A 115 49.95 9.23 -23.84
CA TYR A 115 49.38 7.90 -23.62
C TYR A 115 47.84 7.96 -23.48
N VAL A 116 47.33 8.97 -22.77
CA VAL A 116 45.86 9.15 -22.52
C VAL A 116 45.13 9.52 -23.81
N ASN A 117 45.81 10.31 -24.68
CA ASN A 117 45.21 10.81 -25.93
C ASN A 117 45.25 9.80 -27.08
N LYS A 118 46.06 8.74 -26.97
CA LYS A 118 46.25 7.74 -28.05
C LYS A 118 45.50 6.43 -27.81
N LYS A 119 45.24 6.05 -26.55
CA LYS A 119 44.57 4.76 -26.21
C LYS A 119 43.14 4.94 -25.78
N GLU A 120 42.26 4.03 -26.22
CA GLU A 120 40.85 3.99 -25.86
C GLU A 120 40.67 3.25 -24.52
N THR A 121 41.03 3.91 -23.43
CA THR A 121 40.95 3.34 -22.08
C THR A 121 39.61 3.61 -21.38
N ALA A 122 38.87 4.62 -21.83
CA ALA A 122 37.56 4.93 -21.30
C ALA A 122 36.48 3.95 -21.79
N VAL A 123 35.59 3.61 -20.91
CA VAL A 123 34.55 2.61 -21.17
C VAL A 123 33.15 3.24 -20.95
N ARG A 124 32.27 3.01 -21.90
CA ARG A 124 30.86 3.33 -21.81
C ARG A 124 30.08 2.05 -21.88
N MET A 125 29.16 1.84 -20.93
CA MET A 125 28.24 0.70 -20.89
C MET A 125 26.81 1.19 -20.93
N THR A 126 26.03 0.56 -21.79
CA THR A 126 24.59 0.82 -21.94
C THR A 126 23.84 -0.48 -21.73
N HIS A 127 22.91 -0.46 -20.78
CA HIS A 127 21.97 -1.58 -20.59
C HIS A 127 20.80 -1.41 -21.56
N LEU A 128 20.72 -2.28 -22.55
CA LEU A 128 19.77 -2.16 -23.66
C LEU A 128 18.30 -2.10 -23.24
N PRO A 129 17.80 -2.97 -22.31
CA PRO A 129 16.39 -2.97 -21.94
C PRO A 129 15.93 -1.68 -21.21
N THR A 130 16.79 -1.10 -20.36
CA THR A 130 16.45 0.10 -19.58
C THR A 130 17.02 1.39 -20.17
N ARG A 131 17.91 1.29 -21.16
CA ARG A 131 18.66 2.40 -21.77
C ARG A 131 19.49 3.21 -20.76
N ILE A 132 19.78 2.63 -19.60
CA ILE A 132 20.66 3.27 -18.62
C ILE A 132 22.08 3.17 -19.10
N GLN A 133 22.76 4.31 -19.11
CA GLN A 133 24.13 4.45 -19.59
C GLN A 133 25.05 4.92 -18.47
N VAL A 134 26.24 4.36 -18.43
CA VAL A 134 27.34 4.78 -17.54
C VAL A 134 28.63 4.89 -18.33
N SER A 135 29.49 5.75 -17.89
CA SER A 135 30.88 5.87 -18.45
C SER A 135 31.89 5.96 -17.31
N CYS A 136 33.03 5.31 -17.49
CA CYS A 136 34.13 5.36 -16.55
C CYS A 136 35.45 5.61 -17.32
N GLN A 137 36.23 6.58 -16.81
CA GLN A 137 37.50 6.96 -17.38
C GLN A 137 38.56 7.31 -16.29
N SER A 138 38.29 6.89 -15.04
CA SER A 138 39.09 7.28 -13.88
C SER A 138 40.40 6.51 -13.76
N GLU A 139 40.49 5.34 -14.36
CA GLU A 139 41.63 4.44 -14.22
C GLU A 139 42.52 4.42 -15.44
N ARG A 140 43.81 4.03 -15.22
CA ARG A 140 44.80 3.95 -16.27
C ARG A 140 44.53 2.79 -17.27
N PHE A 141 43.96 1.71 -16.78
CA PHE A 141 43.73 0.50 -17.59
C PHE A 141 42.26 0.32 -17.95
N GLN A 142 42.04 -0.08 -19.21
CA GLN A 142 40.72 -0.35 -19.76
C GLN A 142 39.90 -1.38 -18.94
N ALA A 143 40.57 -2.45 -18.46
CA ALA A 143 39.96 -3.49 -17.66
C ALA A 143 39.37 -2.95 -16.34
N GLN A 144 40.11 -2.09 -15.65
CA GLN A 144 39.68 -1.46 -14.41
C GLN A 144 38.51 -0.50 -14.64
N ASN A 145 38.54 0.28 -15.72
CA ASN A 145 37.39 1.13 -16.10
C ASN A 145 36.14 0.30 -16.45
N LYS A 146 36.32 -0.88 -17.07
CA LYS A 146 35.23 -1.79 -17.35
C LYS A 146 34.57 -2.34 -16.08
N GLU A 147 35.40 -2.75 -15.12
CA GLU A 147 34.94 -3.26 -13.83
C GLU A 147 34.16 -2.19 -13.03
N LYS A 148 34.74 -0.99 -12.91
CA LYS A 148 34.05 0.12 -12.25
C LYS A 148 32.79 0.58 -12.98
N ALA A 149 32.77 0.55 -14.31
CA ALA A 149 31.59 0.87 -15.07
C ALA A 149 30.48 -0.18 -14.81
N MET A 150 30.84 -1.46 -14.65
CA MET A 150 29.89 -2.52 -14.30
C MET A 150 29.30 -2.30 -12.91
N GLU A 151 30.10 -1.98 -11.90
CA GLU A 151 29.62 -1.67 -10.55
C GLU A 151 28.67 -0.47 -10.53
N LEU A 152 29.02 0.60 -11.24
CA LEU A 152 28.17 1.79 -11.36
C LEU A 152 26.86 1.48 -12.08
N LEU A 153 26.90 0.66 -13.13
CA LEU A 153 25.71 0.23 -13.85
C LEU A 153 24.79 -0.61 -12.96
N THR A 154 25.35 -1.56 -12.23
CA THR A 154 24.62 -2.40 -11.27
C THR A 154 23.92 -1.54 -10.22
N SER A 155 24.62 -0.57 -9.65
CA SER A 155 24.07 0.35 -8.64
C SER A 155 22.92 1.20 -9.21
N LYS A 156 23.05 1.71 -10.44
CA LYS A 156 21.99 2.49 -11.10
C LYS A 156 20.77 1.62 -11.45
N LEU A 157 20.99 0.40 -11.93
CA LEU A 157 19.91 -0.55 -12.22
C LEU A 157 19.15 -0.93 -10.95
N TYR A 158 19.87 -1.20 -9.86
CA TYR A 158 19.25 -1.49 -8.56
C TYR A 158 18.32 -0.34 -8.11
N LYS A 159 18.81 0.90 -8.17
CA LYS A 159 18.02 2.08 -7.85
C LYS A 159 16.79 2.22 -8.75
N PHE A 160 16.95 2.02 -10.06
CA PHE A 160 15.86 2.10 -11.02
C PHE A 160 14.76 1.06 -10.74
N TYR A 161 15.12 -0.20 -10.45
CA TYR A 161 14.16 -1.24 -10.11
C TYR A 161 13.50 -0.98 -8.76
N GLN A 162 14.22 -0.44 -7.77
CA GLN A 162 13.62 0.00 -6.51
C GLN A 162 12.57 1.10 -6.72
N GLU A 163 12.88 2.13 -7.49
CA GLU A 163 11.95 3.22 -7.79
C GLU A 163 10.72 2.73 -8.56
N LYS A 164 10.91 1.86 -9.54
CA LYS A 164 9.81 1.23 -10.29
C LYS A 164 8.90 0.46 -9.34
N ARG A 165 9.46 -0.34 -8.45
CA ARG A 165 8.73 -1.10 -7.45
C ARG A 165 7.96 -0.19 -6.48
N LEU A 166 8.59 0.88 -6.00
CA LEU A 166 7.93 1.87 -5.13
C LEU A 166 6.75 2.54 -5.84
N LYS A 167 6.88 2.86 -7.13
CA LYS A 167 5.77 3.39 -7.94
C LYS A 167 4.64 2.39 -8.11
N GLU A 168 4.93 1.12 -8.34
CA GLU A 168 3.93 0.05 -8.39
C GLU A 168 3.21 -0.12 -7.05
N LEU A 169 3.96 -0.13 -5.95
CA LEU A 169 3.42 -0.16 -4.59
C LEU A 169 2.52 1.05 -4.28
N SER A 170 2.91 2.25 -4.70
CA SER A 170 2.10 3.45 -4.50
C SER A 170 0.80 3.41 -5.30
N LYS A 171 0.81 2.84 -6.51
CA LYS A 171 -0.41 2.61 -7.30
C LYS A 171 -1.36 1.62 -6.63
N ILE A 172 -0.83 0.59 -5.98
CA ILE A 172 -1.62 -0.41 -5.23
C ILE A 172 -2.18 0.19 -3.94
N LYS A 173 -1.40 1.03 -3.26
CA LYS A 173 -1.82 1.73 -2.04
C LYS A 173 -2.95 2.72 -2.27
N GLY A 174 -3.04 3.31 -3.46
CA GLY A 174 -3.95 4.41 -3.75
C GLY A 174 -3.53 5.72 -3.05
N GLU A 175 -4.33 6.75 -3.24
CA GLU A 175 -4.12 8.04 -2.59
C GLU A 175 -4.37 7.96 -1.08
N LYS A 176 -3.59 8.69 -0.28
CA LYS A 176 -3.78 8.81 1.17
C LYS A 176 -5.11 9.51 1.45
N VAL A 177 -6.11 8.76 1.86
CA VAL A 177 -7.40 9.29 2.29
C VAL A 177 -7.29 9.74 3.74
N SER A 178 -7.55 11.01 4.02
CA SER A 178 -7.62 11.49 5.40
C SER A 178 -8.96 11.11 6.04
N ALA A 179 -8.95 10.73 7.32
CA ALA A 179 -10.15 10.39 8.09
C ALA A 179 -10.98 11.67 8.40
N ARG A 180 -11.59 12.28 7.37
CA ARG A 180 -12.40 13.51 7.46
C ARG A 180 -13.85 13.27 7.05
N PHE A 181 -14.69 14.26 7.40
CA PHE A 181 -16.10 14.36 7.07
C PHE A 181 -16.29 14.23 5.58
N GLY A 182 -16.41 13.81 4.70
CA GLY A 182 -16.59 13.76 3.25
C GLY A 182 -16.13 12.45 2.62
N ASN A 183 -15.16 11.79 3.21
CA ASN A 183 -14.53 10.60 2.63
C ASN A 183 -15.04 9.28 3.22
N GLN A 184 -16.22 9.30 3.85
CA GLN A 184 -16.77 8.11 4.49
C GLN A 184 -17.34 7.13 3.47
N ILE A 185 -16.93 5.88 3.57
CA ILE A 185 -17.47 4.78 2.75
C ILE A 185 -18.68 4.12 3.41
N ARG A 186 -18.68 3.98 4.74
CA ARG A 186 -19.75 3.34 5.49
C ARG A 186 -20.04 4.07 6.79
N SER A 187 -21.33 4.23 7.11
CA SER A 187 -21.82 4.86 8.32
C SER A 187 -22.58 3.86 9.19
N TYR A 188 -22.22 3.82 10.46
CA TYR A 188 -22.83 3.00 11.50
C TYR A 188 -23.50 3.92 12.51
N VAL A 189 -24.84 3.92 12.57
CA VAL A 189 -25.63 4.70 13.52
C VAL A 189 -26.24 3.73 14.51
N LEU A 190 -25.92 3.91 15.81
CA LEU A 190 -26.44 3.10 16.91
C LEU A 190 -27.46 3.87 17.75
N HIS A 191 -27.49 5.19 17.63
CA HIS A 191 -28.39 6.07 18.36
C HIS A 191 -28.67 7.36 17.56
N PRO A 192 -29.92 7.87 17.46
CA PRO A 192 -31.14 7.40 18.14
C PRO A 192 -31.80 6.18 17.48
N TYR A 193 -31.43 5.84 16.26
CA TYR A 193 -31.93 4.67 15.53
C TYR A 193 -30.76 3.77 15.13
N LYS A 194 -31.06 2.51 14.79
CA LYS A 194 -30.05 1.54 14.35
C LYS A 194 -30.04 1.47 12.83
N LEU A 195 -28.88 1.83 12.20
CA LEU A 195 -28.71 1.77 10.74
C LEU A 195 -27.23 1.62 10.39
N VAL A 196 -26.91 0.69 9.50
CA VAL A 196 -25.65 0.67 8.76
C VAL A 196 -25.96 0.98 7.30
N LYS A 197 -25.26 1.94 6.72
CA LYS A 197 -25.39 2.34 5.32
C LYS A 197 -24.04 2.46 4.66
N ASP A 198 -23.85 1.79 3.53
CA ASP A 198 -22.73 2.01 2.62
C ASP A 198 -23.12 3.14 1.65
N LEU A 199 -22.29 4.18 1.61
CA LEU A 199 -22.57 5.38 0.83
C LEU A 199 -22.26 5.22 -0.65
N ARG A 200 -21.46 4.22 -1.01
CA ARG A 200 -21.04 3.95 -2.40
C ARG A 200 -22.09 3.12 -3.13
N THR A 201 -22.62 2.08 -2.46
CA THR A 201 -23.59 1.15 -3.04
C THR A 201 -25.03 1.53 -2.72
N GLY A 202 -25.24 2.37 -1.71
CA GLY A 202 -26.56 2.69 -1.18
C GLY A 202 -27.18 1.57 -0.34
N VAL A 203 -26.54 0.42 -0.21
CA VAL A 203 -27.03 -0.71 0.60
C VAL A 203 -27.08 -0.31 2.07
N GLN A 204 -28.23 -0.60 2.70
CA GLN A 204 -28.44 -0.28 4.12
C GLN A 204 -29.18 -1.41 4.85
N THR A 205 -28.94 -1.51 6.16
CA THR A 205 -29.62 -2.46 7.04
C THR A 205 -29.80 -1.91 8.45
N SER A 206 -30.90 -2.26 9.10
CA SER A 206 -31.13 -1.94 10.51
C SER A 206 -30.49 -2.95 11.48
N LYS A 207 -29.99 -4.08 10.97
CA LYS A 207 -29.37 -5.16 11.74
C LYS A 207 -27.91 -4.85 12.09
N VAL A 208 -27.70 -3.76 12.81
CA VAL A 208 -26.38 -3.24 13.14
C VAL A 208 -25.53 -4.23 13.92
N ASP A 209 -26.16 -4.95 14.85
CA ASP A 209 -25.48 -5.91 15.72
C ASP A 209 -24.94 -7.11 14.91
N GLU A 210 -25.69 -7.60 13.91
CA GLU A 210 -25.27 -8.66 13.01
C GLU A 210 -24.05 -8.20 12.15
N VAL A 211 -24.08 -6.96 11.64
CA VAL A 211 -22.99 -6.38 10.87
C VAL A 211 -21.72 -6.26 11.73
N LEU A 212 -21.86 -5.75 12.95
CA LEU A 212 -20.73 -5.63 13.88
C LEU A 212 -20.22 -7.00 14.37
N ASP A 213 -21.02 -8.03 14.18
CA ASP A 213 -20.68 -9.44 14.43
C ASP A 213 -20.14 -10.16 13.19
N GLY A 214 -19.79 -9.39 12.15
CA GLY A 214 -19.08 -9.86 10.97
C GLY A 214 -19.97 -10.24 9.78
N GLU A 215 -21.27 -9.90 9.76
CA GLU A 215 -22.13 -10.12 8.59
C GLU A 215 -21.95 -8.99 7.57
N LEU A 216 -20.86 -9.06 6.79
CA LEU A 216 -20.48 -8.04 5.80
C LEU A 216 -20.83 -8.42 4.36
N ASP A 217 -21.31 -9.63 4.12
CA ASP A 217 -21.49 -10.19 2.77
C ASP A 217 -22.36 -9.33 1.86
N GLN A 218 -23.44 -8.75 2.39
CA GLN A 218 -24.34 -7.90 1.61
C GLN A 218 -23.62 -6.66 1.04
N PHE A 219 -22.74 -6.04 1.82
CA PHE A 219 -21.98 -4.86 1.40
C PHE A 219 -20.88 -5.24 0.41
N ILE A 220 -20.11 -6.27 0.72
CA ILE A 220 -19.01 -6.76 -0.13
C ILE A 220 -19.53 -7.24 -1.49
N LYS A 221 -20.63 -8.01 -1.50
CA LYS A 221 -21.28 -8.47 -2.76
C LYS A 221 -21.78 -7.29 -3.60
N ALA A 222 -22.37 -6.28 -2.98
CA ALA A 222 -22.86 -5.09 -3.68
C ALA A 222 -21.70 -4.30 -4.32
N GLU A 223 -20.58 -4.14 -3.60
CA GLU A 223 -19.37 -3.50 -4.12
C GLU A 223 -18.76 -4.26 -5.31
N ILE A 224 -18.71 -5.59 -5.23
CA ILE A 224 -18.21 -6.42 -6.33
C ILE A 224 -19.09 -6.27 -7.58
N LYS A 225 -20.41 -6.16 -7.41
CA LYS A 225 -21.34 -5.93 -8.54
C LYS A 225 -21.11 -4.57 -9.19
N LEU A 226 -20.96 -3.48 -8.41
CA LEU A 226 -20.67 -2.15 -8.92
C LEU A 226 -19.41 -2.11 -9.78
N VAL A 227 -18.36 -2.80 -9.33
CA VAL A 227 -17.09 -2.88 -10.09
C VAL A 227 -17.28 -3.60 -11.43
N LYS A 228 -18.08 -4.67 -11.47
CA LYS A 228 -18.40 -5.39 -12.73
C LYS A 228 -19.18 -4.52 -13.72
N GLU A 229 -20.03 -3.62 -13.22
CA GLU A 229 -20.83 -2.70 -14.04
C GLU A 229 -20.05 -1.47 -14.51
N GLY A 230 -18.76 -1.34 -14.18
CA GLY A 230 -17.90 -0.21 -14.55
C GLY A 230 -18.28 1.13 -13.90
N LYS A 231 -19.17 1.11 -12.90
CA LYS A 231 -19.58 2.32 -12.16
C LYS A 231 -18.52 2.69 -11.13
N SER A 232 -18.15 3.97 -11.08
CA SER A 232 -17.24 4.51 -10.07
C SER A 232 -17.77 4.24 -8.66
N SER A 233 -16.90 3.77 -7.77
CA SER A 233 -17.26 3.50 -6.36
C SER A 233 -17.40 4.79 -5.52
N PHE A 234 -17.27 5.97 -6.12
CA PHE A 234 -17.40 7.27 -5.44
C PHE A 234 -18.66 8.00 -5.90
N PRO A 235 -19.39 8.64 -4.97
CA PRO A 235 -20.54 9.47 -5.33
C PRO A 235 -20.08 10.66 -6.19
N PRO A 236 -20.90 11.09 -7.17
CA PRO A 236 -20.55 12.16 -8.12
C PRO A 236 -20.28 13.54 -7.49
N SER A 237 -20.52 13.70 -6.20
CA SER A 237 -20.21 14.94 -5.45
C SER A 237 -18.75 15.08 -5.02
N LEU A 238 -17.87 14.17 -5.42
CA LEU A 238 -16.45 14.14 -5.06
C LEU A 238 -15.52 14.06 -6.30
N LEU A 239 -16.06 14.28 -7.50
CA LEU A 239 -15.29 14.48 -8.75
C LEU A 239 -15.13 15.95 -9.06
#